data_564cfcb510f9c75db17edc8d9b871bb2
#
_entry.id   564cfcb510f9c75db17edc8d9b871bb2
#
_cell.length_a   1.000
_cell.length_b   1.000
_cell.length_c   1.000
_cell.angle_alpha   90.00
_cell.angle_beta   90.00
_cell.angle_gamma   90.00
#
_symmetry.space_group_name_H-M   'P 1'
#
loop_
_entity.id
_entity.type
_entity.pdbx_description
1 polymer ?
#
loop_
_entity_poly.entity_id
_entity_poly.type
_entity_poly.pdbx_seq_one_letter_code
_entity_poly.pdbx_strand_id
1 'polypeptide(L)'
;MPEVGIPFHLIFVMSLIRADMARNLRNLDLNLLTVFEAVFAEGNLGRAARRLAMSQPAVSNALARLRAVTGDPLFVKAGRGVVPTPFARHLHAHVGNALELIRSGLGGAGAFDPLRSEREFVVATGYGLEVVAGPDFLAWAKAHAPGVRISGRLIGHREAVWAELRDGSVDATVDVVAPKANGFASQHLLDADVVVVARKGHPRVRDQLTLKGYLAERHVVLRPKSEEEARLEVRQKLVELDRDVALEVSNTLALAVVVSECDLLGVLGRALAEKLAEKLRLRIFPPPIALPNVGVYLSWHRSRENDPGHRWLREGIVSVFARARPRLAA
;
A
#
# COMPACT_ATOMS: atom_id res chain seq x y z
N MET A 1 -16.52 -0.84 -45.19
CA MET A 1 -17.47 -1.37 -44.17
C MET A 1 -17.53 -0.34 -43.05
N PRO A 2 -18.70 0.23 -42.72
CA PRO A 2 -18.78 1.26 -41.67
C PRO A 2 -18.64 0.61 -40.28
N GLU A 3 -17.73 1.16 -39.48
CA GLU A 3 -17.64 0.88 -38.06
C GLU A 3 -18.94 1.35 -37.36
N VAL A 4 -19.70 0.40 -36.84
CA VAL A 4 -20.88 0.69 -36.02
C VAL A 4 -20.39 1.08 -34.63
N GLY A 5 -20.08 2.36 -34.46
CA GLY A 5 -19.76 2.93 -33.15
C GLY A 5 -21.00 2.86 -32.24
N ILE A 6 -20.86 2.24 -31.08
CA ILE A 6 -21.94 2.22 -30.07
C ILE A 6 -22.18 3.69 -29.64
N PRO A 7 -23.41 4.20 -29.70
CA PRO A 7 -23.68 5.59 -29.36
C PRO A 7 -23.35 5.91 -27.91
N PHE A 8 -22.71 7.05 -27.67
CA PHE A 8 -22.21 7.49 -26.36
C PHE A 8 -23.29 7.46 -25.24
N HIS A 9 -24.56 7.75 -25.59
CA HIS A 9 -25.67 7.65 -24.62
C HIS A 9 -25.96 6.21 -24.17
N LEU A 10 -25.72 5.20 -25.03
CA LEU A 10 -25.88 3.79 -24.65
C LEU A 10 -24.78 3.33 -23.66
N ILE A 11 -23.56 3.82 -23.85
CA ILE A 11 -22.45 3.58 -22.92
C ILE A 11 -22.73 4.22 -21.57
N PHE A 12 -23.29 5.43 -21.57
CA PHE A 12 -23.65 6.16 -20.35
C PHE A 12 -24.83 5.50 -19.61
N VAL A 13 -25.87 5.08 -20.30
CA VAL A 13 -27.01 4.35 -19.72
C VAL A 13 -26.56 2.98 -19.18
N MET A 14 -25.71 2.26 -19.90
CA MET A 14 -25.11 1.00 -19.40
C MET A 14 -24.23 1.21 -18.17
N SER A 15 -23.52 2.34 -18.06
CA SER A 15 -22.74 2.67 -16.86
C SER A 15 -23.61 3.00 -15.66
N LEU A 16 -24.74 3.67 -15.86
CA LEU A 16 -25.72 3.96 -14.81
C LEU A 16 -26.46 2.70 -14.32
N ILE A 17 -26.86 1.82 -15.24
CA ILE A 17 -27.45 0.52 -14.91
C ILE A 17 -26.45 -0.37 -14.18
N ARG A 18 -25.16 -0.37 -14.57
CA ARG A 18 -24.08 -1.05 -13.85
C ARG A 18 -23.86 -0.51 -12.44
N ALA A 19 -23.91 0.81 -12.25
CA ALA A 19 -23.76 1.44 -10.94
C ALA A 19 -24.91 1.09 -9.98
N ASP A 20 -26.13 0.94 -10.51
CA ASP A 20 -27.31 0.60 -9.71
C ASP A 20 -27.39 -0.92 -9.39
N MET A 21 -26.99 -1.78 -10.33
CA MET A 21 -26.90 -3.24 -10.10
C MET A 21 -25.77 -3.60 -9.13
N ALA A 22 -24.64 -2.87 -9.15
CA ALA A 22 -23.55 -3.06 -8.19
C ALA A 22 -23.89 -2.64 -6.75
N ARG A 23 -24.90 -1.79 -6.57
CA ARG A 23 -25.38 -1.33 -5.26
C ARG A 23 -26.33 -2.29 -4.56
N ASN A 24 -26.92 -3.25 -5.26
CA ASN A 24 -27.94 -4.13 -4.69
C ASN A 24 -27.47 -5.60 -4.65
N LEU A 25 -26.70 -5.96 -3.62
CA LEU A 25 -26.27 -7.34 -3.37
C LEU A 25 -27.43 -8.33 -3.19
N ARG A 26 -28.67 -7.87 -2.98
CA ARG A 26 -29.86 -8.76 -2.90
C ARG A 26 -30.12 -9.52 -4.19
N ASN A 27 -29.72 -8.96 -5.33
CA ASN A 27 -29.91 -9.55 -6.65
C ASN A 27 -28.71 -10.41 -7.10
N LEU A 28 -27.61 -10.42 -6.33
CA LEU A 28 -26.42 -11.21 -6.60
C LEU A 28 -26.45 -12.51 -5.78
N ASP A 29 -26.52 -13.63 -6.48
CA ASP A 29 -26.27 -14.93 -5.87
C ASP A 29 -24.79 -15.07 -5.51
N LEU A 30 -24.46 -14.96 -4.22
CA LEU A 30 -23.08 -15.00 -3.75
C LEU A 30 -22.36 -16.33 -4.05
N ASN A 31 -23.09 -17.42 -4.32
CA ASN A 31 -22.50 -18.66 -4.77
C ASN A 31 -21.78 -18.53 -6.11
N LEU A 32 -22.19 -17.56 -6.95
CA LEU A 32 -21.52 -17.27 -8.22
C LEU A 32 -20.07 -16.80 -8.00
N LEU A 33 -19.81 -16.09 -6.90
CA LEU A 33 -18.48 -15.61 -6.55
C LEU A 33 -17.56 -16.79 -6.13
N THR A 34 -18.09 -17.79 -5.44
CA THR A 34 -17.36 -19.01 -5.10
C THR A 34 -16.98 -19.80 -6.35
N VAL A 35 -17.92 -19.89 -7.32
CA VAL A 35 -17.62 -20.53 -8.61
C VAL A 35 -16.58 -19.75 -9.40
N PHE A 36 -16.69 -18.42 -9.42
CA PHE A 36 -15.73 -17.54 -10.08
C PHE A 36 -14.31 -17.73 -9.50
N GLU A 37 -14.18 -17.74 -8.17
CA GLU A 37 -12.90 -17.96 -7.48
C GLU A 37 -12.28 -19.32 -7.85
N ALA A 38 -13.08 -20.38 -7.83
CA ALA A 38 -12.59 -21.71 -8.19
C ALA A 38 -12.10 -21.77 -9.64
N VAL A 39 -12.82 -21.14 -10.59
CA VAL A 39 -12.40 -21.10 -12.00
C VAL A 39 -11.15 -20.23 -12.18
N PHE A 40 -11.04 -19.14 -11.43
CA PHE A 40 -9.86 -18.29 -11.47
C PHE A 40 -8.60 -19.04 -11.00
N ALA A 41 -8.70 -19.76 -9.89
CA ALA A 41 -7.59 -20.54 -9.33
C ALA A 41 -7.18 -21.71 -10.23
N GLU A 42 -8.16 -22.41 -10.81
CA GLU A 42 -7.89 -23.61 -11.60
C GLU A 42 -7.53 -23.31 -13.07
N GLY A 43 -7.89 -22.17 -13.61
CA GLY A 43 -7.74 -21.85 -15.03
C GLY A 43 -8.45 -22.82 -15.98
N ASN A 44 -9.37 -23.65 -15.45
CA ASN A 44 -10.07 -24.69 -16.21
C ASN A 44 -11.41 -25.03 -15.56
N LEU A 45 -12.50 -24.96 -16.34
CA LEU A 45 -13.86 -25.19 -15.85
C LEU A 45 -14.08 -26.62 -15.31
N GLY A 46 -13.48 -27.61 -15.94
CA GLY A 46 -13.63 -29.02 -15.53
C GLY A 46 -12.90 -29.30 -14.21
N ARG A 47 -11.73 -28.69 -13.98
CA ARG A 47 -11.03 -28.76 -12.68
C ARG A 47 -11.79 -28.05 -11.59
N ALA A 48 -12.27 -26.85 -11.87
CA ALA A 48 -13.09 -26.07 -10.94
C ALA A 48 -14.37 -26.84 -10.56
N ALA A 49 -15.03 -27.48 -11.53
CA ALA A 49 -16.22 -28.28 -11.28
C ALA A 49 -15.92 -29.45 -10.31
N ARG A 50 -14.82 -30.16 -10.50
CA ARG A 50 -14.39 -31.23 -9.56
C ARG A 50 -14.10 -30.67 -8.17
N ARG A 51 -13.38 -29.55 -8.07
CA ARG A 51 -13.08 -28.90 -6.79
C ARG A 51 -14.33 -28.49 -6.01
N LEU A 52 -15.38 -28.05 -6.73
CA LEU A 52 -16.64 -27.62 -6.15
C LEU A 52 -17.68 -28.75 -5.98
N ALA A 53 -17.36 -29.98 -6.35
CA ALA A 53 -18.30 -31.11 -6.43
C ALA A 53 -19.55 -30.76 -7.28
N MET A 54 -19.35 -30.03 -8.38
CA MET A 54 -20.38 -29.60 -9.32
C MET A 54 -20.16 -30.25 -10.71
N SER A 55 -21.22 -30.25 -11.53
CA SER A 55 -21.04 -30.59 -12.96
C SER A 55 -20.43 -29.39 -13.73
N GLN A 56 -19.66 -29.66 -14.78
CA GLN A 56 -19.09 -28.61 -15.62
C GLN A 56 -20.16 -27.72 -16.26
N PRO A 57 -21.32 -28.21 -16.74
CA PRO A 57 -22.43 -27.37 -17.17
C PRO A 57 -22.95 -26.42 -16.07
N ALA A 58 -23.02 -26.89 -14.80
CA ALA A 58 -23.44 -26.05 -13.69
C ALA A 58 -22.46 -24.90 -13.44
N VAL A 59 -21.13 -25.16 -13.48
CA VAL A 59 -20.09 -24.11 -13.40
C VAL A 59 -20.21 -23.12 -14.56
N SER A 60 -20.43 -23.61 -15.79
CA SER A 60 -20.61 -22.77 -16.98
C SER A 60 -21.82 -21.85 -16.85
N ASN A 61 -22.97 -22.38 -16.37
CA ASN A 61 -24.19 -21.62 -16.14
C ASN A 61 -24.00 -20.56 -15.03
N ALA A 62 -23.33 -20.89 -13.95
CA ALA A 62 -23.00 -19.95 -12.88
C ALA A 62 -22.14 -18.79 -13.41
N LEU A 63 -21.12 -19.07 -14.20
CA LEU A 63 -20.32 -18.02 -14.84
C LEU A 63 -21.15 -17.19 -15.84
N ALA A 64 -22.08 -17.80 -16.60
CA ALA A 64 -22.94 -17.05 -17.50
C ALA A 64 -23.84 -16.06 -16.74
N ARG A 65 -24.39 -16.46 -15.59
CA ARG A 65 -25.16 -15.57 -14.70
C ARG A 65 -24.28 -14.44 -14.16
N LEU A 66 -23.05 -14.72 -13.71
CA LEU A 66 -22.14 -13.70 -13.22
C LEU A 66 -21.71 -12.71 -14.33
N ARG A 67 -21.49 -13.20 -15.56
CA ARG A 67 -21.28 -12.34 -16.75
C ARG A 67 -22.44 -11.40 -17.01
N ALA A 68 -23.65 -11.88 -16.89
CA ALA A 68 -24.85 -11.04 -17.07
C ALA A 68 -24.90 -9.90 -16.04
N VAL A 69 -24.48 -10.16 -14.79
CA VAL A 69 -24.40 -9.16 -13.73
C VAL A 69 -23.24 -8.18 -13.94
N THR A 70 -22.06 -8.69 -14.28
CA THR A 70 -20.85 -7.84 -14.39
C THR A 70 -20.72 -7.15 -15.74
N GLY A 71 -21.37 -7.71 -16.78
CA GLY A 71 -21.23 -7.27 -18.17
C GLY A 71 -19.83 -7.49 -18.75
N ASP A 72 -19.01 -8.33 -18.10
CA ASP A 72 -17.67 -8.70 -18.55
C ASP A 72 -17.60 -10.21 -18.83
N PRO A 73 -16.87 -10.67 -19.86
CA PRO A 73 -16.74 -12.10 -20.16
C PRO A 73 -16.04 -12.88 -19.02
N LEU A 74 -15.38 -12.24 -18.09
CA LEU A 74 -14.62 -12.73 -16.95
C LEU A 74 -13.44 -13.64 -17.36
N PHE A 75 -13.69 -14.59 -18.25
CA PHE A 75 -12.67 -15.50 -18.76
C PHE A 75 -12.78 -15.64 -20.26
N VAL A 76 -11.62 -15.69 -20.94
CA VAL A 76 -11.52 -15.99 -22.36
C VAL A 76 -10.82 -17.35 -22.55
N LYS A 77 -11.21 -18.08 -23.59
CA LYS A 77 -10.64 -19.39 -23.91
C LYS A 77 -9.15 -19.26 -24.27
N ALA A 78 -8.31 -20.10 -23.68
CA ALA A 78 -6.88 -20.17 -23.99
C ALA A 78 -6.44 -21.65 -24.00
N GLY A 79 -6.21 -22.19 -25.19
CA GLY A 79 -5.87 -23.59 -25.36
C GLY A 79 -6.92 -24.54 -24.77
N ARG A 80 -6.50 -25.39 -23.82
CA ARG A 80 -7.38 -26.31 -23.08
C ARG A 80 -8.00 -25.74 -21.82
N GLY A 81 -7.78 -24.44 -21.54
CA GLY A 81 -8.25 -23.78 -20.34
C GLY A 81 -8.85 -22.41 -20.62
N VAL A 82 -8.88 -21.58 -19.59
CA VAL A 82 -9.36 -20.20 -19.65
C VAL A 82 -8.38 -19.27 -18.93
N VAL A 83 -8.29 -18.01 -19.42
CA VAL A 83 -7.51 -16.95 -18.79
C VAL A 83 -8.43 -15.80 -18.38
N PRO A 84 -8.21 -15.14 -17.23
CA PRO A 84 -9.06 -14.08 -16.75
C PRO A 84 -8.85 -12.77 -17.55
N THR A 85 -9.94 -12.02 -17.71
CA THR A 85 -9.89 -10.63 -18.22
C THR A 85 -9.20 -9.68 -17.23
N PRO A 86 -8.81 -8.47 -17.63
CA PRO A 86 -8.35 -7.45 -16.69
C PRO A 86 -9.37 -7.15 -15.59
N PHE A 87 -10.66 -7.08 -15.94
CA PHE A 87 -11.75 -6.90 -14.98
C PHE A 87 -11.83 -8.09 -14.00
N ALA A 88 -11.76 -9.33 -14.50
CA ALA A 88 -11.77 -10.51 -13.63
C ALA A 88 -10.59 -10.53 -12.65
N ARG A 89 -9.41 -10.09 -13.05
CA ARG A 89 -8.27 -9.95 -12.12
C ARG A 89 -8.54 -8.94 -11.01
N HIS A 90 -9.10 -7.79 -11.37
CA HIS A 90 -9.49 -6.77 -10.38
C HIS A 90 -10.59 -7.31 -9.45
N LEU A 91 -11.63 -7.91 -10.01
CA LEU A 91 -12.72 -8.51 -9.22
C LEU A 91 -12.21 -9.60 -8.27
N HIS A 92 -11.28 -10.45 -8.72
CA HIS A 92 -10.72 -11.53 -7.89
C HIS A 92 -10.02 -11.02 -6.64
N ALA A 93 -9.28 -9.90 -6.72
CA ALA A 93 -8.63 -9.31 -5.55
C ALA A 93 -9.63 -8.95 -4.44
N HIS A 94 -10.82 -8.46 -4.83
CA HIS A 94 -11.88 -8.11 -3.87
C HIS A 94 -12.69 -9.34 -3.41
N VAL A 95 -13.05 -10.21 -4.33
CA VAL A 95 -13.86 -11.42 -4.04
C VAL A 95 -13.09 -12.39 -3.14
N GLY A 96 -11.81 -12.65 -3.41
CA GLY A 96 -10.98 -13.53 -2.60
C GLY A 96 -10.94 -13.07 -1.14
N ASN A 97 -10.68 -11.78 -0.92
CA ASN A 97 -10.68 -11.18 0.41
C ASN A 97 -12.06 -11.28 1.11
N ALA A 98 -13.15 -11.02 0.37
CA ALA A 98 -14.50 -11.08 0.93
C ALA A 98 -14.89 -12.50 1.35
N LEU A 99 -14.59 -13.49 0.51
CA LEU A 99 -14.87 -14.90 0.80
C LEU A 99 -14.04 -15.41 1.98
N GLU A 100 -12.79 -14.98 2.11
CA GLU A 100 -11.94 -15.29 3.27
C GLU A 100 -12.51 -14.73 4.56
N LEU A 101 -13.00 -13.48 4.54
CA LEU A 101 -13.67 -12.85 5.68
C LEU A 101 -14.94 -13.60 6.07
N ILE A 102 -15.74 -14.00 5.10
CA ILE A 102 -16.97 -14.79 5.34
C ILE A 102 -16.59 -16.14 5.97
N ARG A 103 -15.61 -16.86 5.43
CA ARG A 103 -15.14 -18.14 5.97
C ARG A 103 -14.64 -17.99 7.41
N SER A 104 -13.85 -16.95 7.67
CA SER A 104 -13.36 -16.63 9.01
C SER A 104 -14.51 -16.33 10.00
N GLY A 105 -15.50 -15.55 9.58
CA GLY A 105 -16.66 -15.20 10.40
C GLY A 105 -17.60 -16.39 10.69
N LEU A 106 -17.69 -17.35 9.77
CA LEU A 106 -18.52 -18.56 9.93
C LEU A 106 -17.85 -19.66 10.78
N GLY A 107 -16.65 -19.40 11.32
CA GLY A 107 -15.94 -20.41 12.13
C GLY A 107 -15.54 -21.66 11.34
N GLY A 108 -15.70 -21.64 10.02
CA GLY A 108 -15.17 -22.67 9.12
C GLY A 108 -13.65 -22.66 9.19
N ALA A 109 -13.06 -23.77 9.52
CA ALA A 109 -11.65 -24.04 9.81
C ALA A 109 -10.69 -23.59 8.67
N GLY A 110 -10.56 -22.31 8.50
CA GLY A 110 -9.54 -21.59 7.81
C GLY A 110 -8.88 -20.64 8.78
N ALA A 111 -8.42 -21.13 9.95
CA ALA A 111 -7.39 -20.44 10.69
C ALA A 111 -6.28 -20.16 9.65
N PHE A 112 -5.93 -18.89 9.47
CA PHE A 112 -4.81 -18.53 8.61
C PHE A 112 -3.62 -19.41 8.99
N ASP A 113 -3.28 -20.33 8.09
CA ASP A 113 -2.09 -21.17 8.24
C ASP A 113 -0.97 -20.47 7.47
N PRO A 114 -0.02 -19.83 8.13
CA PRO A 114 1.05 -19.12 7.46
C PRO A 114 1.83 -19.99 6.48
N LEU A 115 2.02 -21.28 6.82
CA LEU A 115 2.84 -22.19 6.00
C LEU A 115 2.14 -22.64 4.71
N ARG A 116 0.81 -22.51 4.64
CA ARG A 116 0.00 -22.95 3.48
C ARG A 116 -0.70 -21.82 2.76
N SER A 117 -0.69 -20.62 3.34
CA SER A 117 -1.38 -19.47 2.76
C SER A 117 -0.66 -18.97 1.52
N GLU A 118 -1.42 -18.72 0.46
CA GLU A 118 -0.99 -18.02 -0.76
C GLU A 118 -1.58 -16.61 -0.83
N ARG A 119 -2.08 -16.10 0.29
CA ARG A 119 -2.73 -14.79 0.37
C ARG A 119 -1.76 -13.69 -0.03
N GLU A 120 -2.27 -12.69 -0.73
CA GLU A 120 -1.57 -11.44 -0.99
C GLU A 120 -2.02 -10.39 0.02
N PHE A 121 -1.04 -9.69 0.59
CA PHE A 121 -1.27 -8.52 1.44
C PHE A 121 -0.69 -7.28 0.78
N VAL A 122 -1.47 -6.21 0.77
CA VAL A 122 -1.08 -4.91 0.24
C VAL A 122 -0.78 -3.96 1.39
N VAL A 123 0.47 -3.51 1.50
CA VAL A 123 0.90 -2.56 2.53
C VAL A 123 1.30 -1.25 1.88
N ALA A 124 0.60 -0.17 2.20
CA ALA A 124 0.95 1.15 1.73
C ALA A 124 1.91 1.84 2.70
N THR A 125 2.98 2.45 2.16
CA THR A 125 4.01 3.10 2.96
C THR A 125 4.29 4.52 2.51
N GLY A 126 4.72 5.36 3.46
CA GLY A 126 5.22 6.71 3.20
C GLY A 126 6.69 6.86 3.55
N TYR A 127 7.30 7.96 3.12
CA TYR A 127 8.62 8.42 3.58
C TYR A 127 9.79 7.46 3.39
N GLY A 128 9.70 6.55 2.43
CA GLY A 128 10.76 5.58 2.18
C GLY A 128 10.86 4.47 3.23
N LEU A 129 9.82 4.30 4.06
CA LEU A 129 9.76 3.22 5.06
C LEU A 129 9.86 1.83 4.42
N GLU A 130 9.40 1.67 3.18
CA GLU A 130 9.59 0.46 2.39
C GLU A 130 11.08 0.17 2.11
N VAL A 131 11.90 1.20 1.90
CA VAL A 131 13.34 1.05 1.71
C VAL A 131 14.02 0.65 3.01
N VAL A 132 13.55 1.21 4.13
CA VAL A 132 14.12 0.97 5.45
C VAL A 132 13.76 -0.40 6.00
N ALA A 133 12.48 -0.74 6.03
CA ALA A 133 11.94 -1.93 6.68
C ALA A 133 11.57 -3.07 5.71
N GLY A 134 11.38 -2.76 4.41
CA GLY A 134 10.92 -3.74 3.42
C GLY A 134 11.78 -4.99 3.30
N PRO A 135 13.12 -4.90 3.20
CA PRO A 135 13.98 -6.08 3.14
C PRO A 135 13.86 -6.99 4.36
N ASP A 136 13.81 -6.40 5.56
CA ASP A 136 13.69 -7.16 6.81
C ASP A 136 12.29 -7.79 6.94
N PHE A 137 11.26 -7.06 6.51
CA PHE A 137 9.89 -7.57 6.49
C PHE A 137 9.71 -8.70 5.47
N LEU A 138 10.30 -8.58 4.28
CA LEU A 138 10.27 -9.65 3.27
C LEU A 138 11.00 -10.90 3.76
N ALA A 139 12.16 -10.74 4.39
CA ALA A 139 12.91 -11.86 4.98
C ALA A 139 12.10 -12.55 6.09
N TRP A 140 11.44 -11.76 6.95
CA TRP A 140 10.54 -12.27 7.97
C TRP A 140 9.35 -13.03 7.37
N ALA A 141 8.67 -12.43 6.39
CA ALA A 141 7.51 -13.03 5.74
C ALA A 141 7.88 -14.36 5.06
N LYS A 142 9.00 -14.41 4.35
CA LYS A 142 9.50 -15.63 3.70
C LYS A 142 9.82 -16.75 4.68
N ALA A 143 10.34 -16.41 5.86
CA ALA A 143 10.66 -17.39 6.90
C ALA A 143 9.41 -17.96 7.59
N HIS A 144 8.33 -17.17 7.71
CA HIS A 144 7.13 -17.54 8.48
C HIS A 144 5.94 -17.96 7.60
N ALA A 145 5.88 -17.50 6.34
CA ALA A 145 4.79 -17.77 5.42
C ALA A 145 5.29 -17.74 3.96
N PRO A 146 6.00 -18.78 3.49
CA PRO A 146 6.71 -18.77 2.20
C PRO A 146 5.80 -18.60 0.98
N GLY A 147 4.52 -18.96 1.08
CA GLY A 147 3.53 -18.80 0.01
C GLY A 147 2.83 -17.43 -0.02
N VAL A 148 2.94 -16.66 1.06
CA VAL A 148 2.31 -15.33 1.14
C VAL A 148 3.04 -14.33 0.25
N ARG A 149 2.27 -13.50 -0.46
CA ARG A 149 2.79 -12.39 -1.26
C ARG A 149 2.57 -11.07 -0.55
N ILE A 150 3.58 -10.19 -0.60
CA ILE A 150 3.51 -8.84 -0.06
C ILE A 150 3.67 -7.86 -1.21
N SER A 151 2.67 -7.01 -1.40
CA SER A 151 2.69 -5.93 -2.38
C SER A 151 2.86 -4.59 -1.66
N GLY A 152 3.91 -3.85 -2.04
CA GLY A 152 4.15 -2.49 -1.55
C GLY A 152 3.38 -1.46 -2.37
N ARG A 153 2.84 -0.44 -1.72
CA ARG A 153 2.21 0.71 -2.34
C ARG A 153 2.75 2.01 -1.78
N LEU A 154 2.98 2.99 -2.65
CA LEU A 154 3.36 4.32 -2.18
C LEU A 154 2.11 5.13 -1.82
N ILE A 155 2.10 5.73 -0.64
CA ILE A 155 1.06 6.68 -0.24
C ILE A 155 1.20 7.95 -1.06
N GLY A 156 0.25 8.19 -1.97
CA GLY A 156 0.11 9.43 -2.73
C GLY A 156 -0.75 10.45 -1.98
N HIS A 157 -2.07 10.33 -2.09
CA HIS A 157 -3.06 11.09 -1.32
C HIS A 157 -3.59 10.23 -0.19
N ARG A 158 -3.55 10.74 1.05
CA ARG A 158 -3.95 9.96 2.24
C ARG A 158 -5.42 9.61 2.26
N GLU A 159 -6.30 10.51 1.84
CA GLU A 159 -7.73 10.26 1.77
C GLU A 159 -8.04 9.08 0.84
N ALA A 160 -7.32 8.95 -0.27
CA ALA A 160 -7.46 7.82 -1.20
C ALA A 160 -7.02 6.51 -0.52
N VAL A 161 -5.87 6.51 0.17
CA VAL A 161 -5.37 5.32 0.88
C VAL A 161 -6.31 4.92 2.02
N TRP A 162 -6.93 5.87 2.72
CA TRP A 162 -7.91 5.55 3.75
C TRP A 162 -9.22 4.98 3.17
N ALA A 163 -9.62 5.40 1.98
CA ALA A 163 -10.69 4.74 1.25
C ALA A 163 -10.30 3.30 0.87
N GLU A 164 -9.08 3.09 0.39
CA GLU A 164 -8.52 1.78 0.05
C GLU A 164 -8.37 0.84 1.26
N LEU A 165 -8.05 1.35 2.45
CA LEU A 165 -8.11 0.58 3.70
C LEU A 165 -9.54 0.16 4.05
N ARG A 166 -10.52 1.03 3.76
CA ARG A 166 -11.92 0.77 4.06
C ARG A 166 -12.53 -0.26 3.13
N ASP A 167 -12.22 -0.22 1.85
CA ASP A 167 -12.70 -1.18 0.85
C ASP A 167 -11.86 -2.46 0.81
N GLY A 168 -10.67 -2.46 1.46
CA GLY A 168 -9.79 -3.61 1.60
C GLY A 168 -8.85 -3.84 0.42
N SER A 169 -8.69 -2.90 -0.50
CA SER A 169 -7.66 -2.95 -1.55
C SER A 169 -6.26 -2.64 -1.02
N VAL A 170 -6.18 -2.03 0.17
CA VAL A 170 -4.98 -1.95 1.00
C VAL A 170 -5.28 -2.59 2.35
N ASP A 171 -4.44 -3.49 2.83
CA ASP A 171 -4.62 -4.13 4.12
C ASP A 171 -4.15 -3.24 5.28
N ALA A 172 -2.98 -2.65 5.16
CA ALA A 172 -2.39 -1.82 6.20
C ALA A 172 -1.58 -0.66 5.64
N THR A 173 -1.41 0.38 6.44
CA THR A 173 -0.46 1.46 6.14
C THR A 173 0.62 1.55 7.20
N VAL A 174 1.84 1.89 6.79
CA VAL A 174 2.91 2.33 7.69
C VAL A 174 3.30 3.75 7.29
N ASP A 175 2.95 4.72 8.13
CA ASP A 175 3.08 6.13 7.81
C ASP A 175 3.29 6.99 9.07
N VAL A 176 3.66 8.24 8.87
CA VAL A 176 3.86 9.24 9.94
C VAL A 176 2.56 9.93 10.37
N VAL A 177 1.46 9.69 9.69
CA VAL A 177 0.13 10.18 10.04
C VAL A 177 -0.81 9.02 10.25
N ALA A 178 -1.40 8.92 11.43
CA ALA A 178 -2.45 7.98 11.73
C ALA A 178 -3.83 8.54 11.34
N PRO A 179 -4.74 7.73 10.77
CA PRO A 179 -6.11 8.17 10.49
C PRO A 179 -6.86 8.50 11.80
N LYS A 180 -7.50 9.66 11.84
CA LYS A 180 -8.31 10.12 12.99
C LYS A 180 -9.78 9.75 12.88
N ALA A 181 -10.22 9.31 11.69
CA ALA A 181 -11.62 8.99 11.43
C ALA A 181 -12.04 7.69 12.13
N ASN A 182 -13.32 7.60 12.48
CA ASN A 182 -13.92 6.39 13.01
C ASN A 182 -13.79 5.22 12.01
N GLY A 183 -13.66 3.99 12.53
CA GLY A 183 -13.50 2.79 11.70
C GLY A 183 -12.06 2.36 11.48
N PHE A 184 -11.08 3.18 11.86
CA PHE A 184 -9.66 2.81 11.80
C PHE A 184 -9.10 2.47 13.18
N ALA A 185 -8.06 1.66 13.18
CA ALA A 185 -7.19 1.41 14.32
C ALA A 185 -5.76 1.75 13.91
N SER A 186 -4.99 2.20 14.90
CA SER A 186 -3.59 2.54 14.70
C SER A 186 -2.76 2.09 15.89
N GLN A 187 -1.56 1.61 15.61
CA GLN A 187 -0.56 1.23 16.59
C GLN A 187 0.69 2.06 16.36
N HIS A 188 1.17 2.73 17.39
CA HIS A 188 2.47 3.41 17.35
C HIS A 188 3.59 2.35 17.27
N LEU A 189 4.49 2.51 16.30
CA LEU A 189 5.62 1.60 16.10
C LEU A 189 6.88 2.14 16.77
N LEU A 190 7.22 3.39 16.47
CA LEU A 190 8.38 4.10 17.02
C LEU A 190 8.32 5.59 16.75
N ASP A 191 9.21 6.34 17.37
CA ASP A 191 9.49 7.73 17.05
C ASP A 191 10.78 7.81 16.24
N ALA A 192 10.70 8.43 15.05
CA ALA A 192 11.80 8.54 14.11
C ALA A 192 12.45 9.93 14.21
N ASP A 193 13.77 9.94 14.28
CA ASP A 193 14.56 11.16 14.18
C ASP A 193 14.60 11.66 12.73
N VAL A 194 14.75 12.96 12.57
CA VAL A 194 15.07 13.59 11.30
C VAL A 194 16.49 14.15 11.32
N VAL A 195 17.11 14.16 10.15
CA VAL A 195 18.47 14.64 9.94
C VAL A 195 18.54 15.53 8.72
N VAL A 196 19.55 16.39 8.67
CA VAL A 196 19.87 17.15 7.46
C VAL A 196 20.85 16.33 6.62
N VAL A 197 20.63 16.30 5.32
CA VAL A 197 21.53 15.64 4.36
C VAL A 197 22.08 16.65 3.36
N ALA A 198 23.35 16.47 2.99
CA ALA A 198 24.04 17.17 1.92
C ALA A 198 24.87 16.18 1.11
N ARG A 199 25.21 16.52 -0.14
CA ARG A 199 26.14 15.68 -0.91
C ARG A 199 27.55 15.68 -0.30
N LYS A 200 28.27 14.56 -0.41
CA LYS A 200 29.68 14.49 -0.07
C LYS A 200 30.47 15.43 -1.00
N GLY A 201 31.26 16.32 -0.41
CA GLY A 201 31.97 17.35 -1.17
C GLY A 201 31.15 18.61 -1.45
N HIS A 202 30.08 18.86 -0.69
CA HIS A 202 29.39 20.15 -0.71
C HIS A 202 30.38 21.30 -0.44
N PRO A 203 30.41 22.37 -1.27
CA PRO A 203 31.49 23.36 -1.22
C PRO A 203 31.54 24.15 0.09
N ARG A 204 30.40 24.40 0.73
CA ARG A 204 30.25 25.25 1.92
C ARG A 204 29.90 24.47 3.20
N VAL A 205 29.28 23.29 3.09
CA VAL A 205 28.89 22.45 4.23
C VAL A 205 29.88 21.31 4.39
N ARG A 206 30.76 21.41 5.41
CA ARG A 206 31.85 20.44 5.60
C ARG A 206 31.63 19.59 6.86
N ASP A 207 32.15 19.98 8.01
CA ASP A 207 32.20 19.13 9.21
C ASP A 207 31.06 19.38 10.19
N GLN A 208 30.57 20.59 10.26
CA GLN A 208 29.46 21.01 11.13
C GLN A 208 28.45 21.86 10.35
N LEU A 209 27.21 21.76 10.71
CA LEU A 209 26.13 22.54 10.15
C LEU A 209 25.53 23.44 11.24
N THR A 210 25.92 24.69 11.26
CA THR A 210 25.31 25.71 12.14
C THR A 210 23.99 26.20 11.56
N LEU A 211 23.12 26.83 12.38
CA LEU A 211 21.88 27.44 11.90
C LEU A 211 22.16 28.49 10.81
N LYS A 212 23.18 29.35 11.00
CA LYS A 212 23.58 30.34 9.98
C LYS A 212 24.01 29.66 8.69
N GLY A 213 24.79 28.57 8.75
CA GLY A 213 25.21 27.80 7.58
C GLY A 213 24.03 27.13 6.90
N TYR A 214 23.10 26.60 7.68
CA TYR A 214 21.87 25.98 7.16
C TYR A 214 20.99 26.97 6.39
N LEU A 215 20.76 28.17 6.94
CA LEU A 215 19.95 29.21 6.32
C LEU A 215 20.64 29.91 5.13
N ALA A 216 21.96 29.82 5.04
CA ALA A 216 22.72 30.37 3.90
C ALA A 216 22.69 29.43 2.66
N GLU A 217 22.19 28.22 2.81
CA GLU A 217 22.10 27.26 1.72
C GLU A 217 20.67 27.22 1.15
N ARG A 218 20.57 26.71 -0.08
CA ARG A 218 19.29 26.42 -0.70
C ARG A 218 18.82 25.01 -0.36
N HIS A 219 17.50 24.81 -0.37
CA HIS A 219 16.89 23.59 0.14
C HIS A 219 16.05 22.88 -0.93
N VAL A 220 16.06 21.55 -0.88
CA VAL A 220 15.02 20.71 -1.49
C VAL A 220 14.10 20.23 -0.37
N VAL A 221 12.80 20.35 -0.58
CA VAL A 221 11.78 20.02 0.41
C VAL A 221 10.75 19.04 -0.13
N LEU A 222 10.09 18.32 0.76
CA LEU A 222 9.00 17.43 0.41
C LEU A 222 7.68 18.19 0.38
N ARG A 223 6.89 17.98 -0.68
CA ARG A 223 5.51 18.43 -0.73
C ARG A 223 4.67 17.66 0.29
N PRO A 224 3.87 18.33 1.14
CA PRO A 224 2.92 17.67 2.01
C PRO A 224 1.87 16.90 1.19
N LYS A 225 1.49 15.70 1.65
CA LYS A 225 0.49 14.84 1.00
C LYS A 225 -0.91 15.01 1.59
N SER A 226 -1.05 15.77 2.66
CA SER A 226 -2.31 16.14 3.30
C SER A 226 -2.12 17.36 4.20
N GLU A 227 -3.23 17.96 4.64
CA GLU A 227 -3.19 19.04 5.63
C GLU A 227 -2.67 18.58 6.99
N GLU A 228 -3.00 17.36 7.43
CA GLU A 228 -2.48 16.80 8.67
C GLU A 228 -0.96 16.68 8.62
N GLU A 229 -0.41 16.27 7.48
CA GLU A 229 1.04 16.24 7.31
C GLU A 229 1.66 17.62 7.33
N ALA A 230 1.03 18.60 6.71
CA ALA A 230 1.50 19.98 6.75
C ALA A 230 1.52 20.55 8.18
N ARG A 231 0.62 20.06 9.05
CA ARG A 231 0.52 20.45 10.46
C ARG A 231 1.43 19.67 11.41
N LEU A 232 2.24 18.72 10.93
CA LEU A 232 3.23 18.06 11.79
C LEU A 232 4.20 19.10 12.35
N GLU A 233 4.43 19.06 13.65
CA GLU A 233 5.26 20.05 14.36
C GLU A 233 6.66 20.19 13.75
N VAL A 234 7.27 19.09 13.34
CA VAL A 234 8.56 19.10 12.64
C VAL A 234 8.51 19.94 11.35
N ARG A 235 7.42 19.87 10.60
CA ARG A 235 7.24 20.66 9.38
C ARG A 235 7.01 22.12 9.70
N GLN A 236 6.17 22.43 10.68
CA GLN A 236 5.92 23.80 11.10
C GLN A 236 7.20 24.50 11.54
N LYS A 237 8.00 23.85 12.40
CA LYS A 237 9.33 24.38 12.79
C LYS A 237 10.28 24.60 11.62
N LEU A 238 10.24 23.72 10.61
CA LEU A 238 11.07 23.88 9.40
C LEU A 238 10.56 25.02 8.49
N VAL A 239 9.25 25.27 8.43
CA VAL A 239 8.66 26.40 7.67
C VAL A 239 9.01 27.72 8.34
N GLU A 240 8.95 27.79 9.68
CA GLU A 240 9.29 28.99 10.46
C GLU A 240 10.74 29.49 10.25
N LEU A 241 11.62 28.62 9.73
CA LEU A 241 13.02 28.99 9.45
C LEU A 241 13.23 29.84 8.19
N ASP A 242 12.17 30.14 7.43
CA ASP A 242 12.21 30.95 6.20
C ASP A 242 13.37 30.57 5.25
N ARG A 243 13.44 29.29 4.91
CA ARG A 243 14.49 28.72 4.08
C ARG A 243 14.34 29.12 2.61
N ASP A 244 15.43 29.34 1.88
CA ASP A 244 15.43 29.45 0.42
C ASP A 244 15.17 28.08 -0.20
N VAL A 245 13.91 27.83 -0.63
CA VAL A 245 13.49 26.56 -1.25
C VAL A 245 13.77 26.60 -2.75
N ALA A 246 14.77 25.82 -3.19
CA ALA A 246 15.15 25.68 -4.58
C ALA A 246 14.23 24.74 -5.34
N LEU A 247 13.77 23.68 -4.70
CA LEU A 247 12.95 22.63 -5.34
C LEU A 247 12.04 21.95 -4.32
N GLU A 248 10.83 21.69 -4.75
CA GLU A 248 9.87 20.85 -4.04
C GLU A 248 9.68 19.52 -4.76
N VAL A 249 9.82 18.40 -4.04
CA VAL A 249 9.70 17.04 -4.60
C VAL A 249 8.59 16.24 -3.93
N SER A 250 8.11 15.19 -4.59
CA SER A 250 6.96 14.40 -4.15
C SER A 250 7.29 13.25 -3.21
N ASN A 251 8.56 12.81 -3.13
CA ASN A 251 8.96 11.68 -2.31
C ASN A 251 10.40 11.80 -1.80
N THR A 252 10.72 11.04 -0.76
CA THR A 252 12.01 11.07 -0.06
C THR A 252 13.18 10.53 -0.88
N LEU A 253 12.96 9.58 -1.79
CA LEU A 253 14.02 9.08 -2.66
C LEU A 253 14.42 10.13 -3.68
N ALA A 254 13.45 10.82 -4.29
CA ALA A 254 13.73 11.94 -5.18
C ALA A 254 14.52 13.04 -4.46
N LEU A 255 14.14 13.38 -3.20
CA LEU A 255 14.89 14.32 -2.38
C LEU A 255 16.34 13.87 -2.19
N ALA A 256 16.56 12.61 -1.80
CA ALA A 256 17.90 12.08 -1.56
C ALA A 256 18.77 12.11 -2.83
N VAL A 257 18.20 11.75 -3.99
CA VAL A 257 18.90 11.79 -5.29
C VAL A 257 19.24 13.23 -5.67
N VAL A 258 18.30 14.18 -5.57
CA VAL A 258 18.56 15.59 -5.88
C VAL A 258 19.67 16.16 -5.00
N VAL A 259 19.64 15.87 -3.69
CA VAL A 259 20.71 16.28 -2.77
C VAL A 259 22.05 15.69 -3.14
N SER A 260 22.08 14.46 -3.64
CA SER A 260 23.35 13.80 -4.02
C SER A 260 24.04 14.45 -5.22
N GLU A 261 23.28 15.10 -6.10
CA GLU A 261 23.77 15.70 -7.35
C GLU A 261 23.91 17.23 -7.29
N CYS A 262 23.31 17.89 -6.28
CA CYS A 262 23.24 19.35 -6.21
C CYS A 262 23.79 19.89 -4.89
N ASP A 263 24.19 21.18 -4.92
CA ASP A 263 24.60 21.93 -3.71
C ASP A 263 23.36 22.42 -2.94
N LEU A 264 22.53 21.45 -2.51
CA LEU A 264 21.29 21.69 -1.78
C LEU A 264 21.31 20.90 -0.47
N LEU A 265 20.54 21.39 0.50
CA LEU A 265 20.25 20.68 1.74
C LEU A 265 18.86 20.06 1.68
N GLY A 266 18.69 18.92 2.31
CA GLY A 266 17.39 18.27 2.49
C GLY A 266 17.22 17.70 3.90
N VAL A 267 15.98 17.46 4.31
CA VAL A 267 15.66 16.79 5.58
C VAL A 267 15.05 15.43 5.30
N LEU A 268 15.60 14.39 5.91
CA LEU A 268 15.17 13.00 5.80
C LEU A 268 15.03 12.37 7.18
N GLY A 269 14.25 11.30 7.28
CA GLY A 269 14.34 10.39 8.43
C GLY A 269 15.75 9.78 8.51
N ARG A 270 16.32 9.73 9.72
CA ARG A 270 17.68 9.25 9.97
C ARG A 270 17.96 7.90 9.34
N ALA A 271 17.09 6.91 9.57
CA ALA A 271 17.29 5.56 9.07
C ALA A 271 17.36 5.47 7.54
N LEU A 272 16.55 6.26 6.83
CA LEU A 272 16.62 6.33 5.38
C LEU A 272 17.91 7.01 4.93
N ALA A 273 18.28 8.11 5.57
CA ALA A 273 19.52 8.82 5.28
C ALA A 273 20.75 7.91 5.46
N GLU A 274 20.86 7.18 6.55
CA GLU A 274 21.93 6.23 6.83
C GLU A 274 21.99 5.10 5.78
N LYS A 275 20.82 4.55 5.42
CA LYS A 275 20.75 3.48 4.41
C LYS A 275 21.17 3.93 3.02
N LEU A 276 20.97 5.20 2.70
CA LEU A 276 21.32 5.80 1.41
C LEU A 276 22.71 6.49 1.39
N ALA A 277 23.27 6.79 2.56
CA ALA A 277 24.46 7.64 2.70
C ALA A 277 25.64 7.18 1.86
N GLU A 278 25.97 5.89 1.88
CA GLU A 278 27.06 5.34 1.10
C GLU A 278 26.74 5.33 -0.40
N LYS A 279 25.57 4.81 -0.76
CA LYS A 279 25.16 4.64 -2.17
C LYS A 279 25.02 5.96 -2.91
N LEU A 280 24.49 6.97 -2.26
CA LEU A 280 24.27 8.30 -2.82
C LEU A 280 25.34 9.31 -2.40
N ARG A 281 26.41 8.85 -1.73
CA ARG A 281 27.52 9.71 -1.27
C ARG A 281 27.01 10.92 -0.49
N LEU A 282 26.06 10.71 0.43
CA LEU A 282 25.52 11.74 1.29
C LEU A 282 26.32 11.88 2.58
N ARG A 283 26.33 13.08 3.14
CA ARG A 283 26.73 13.38 4.52
C ARG A 283 25.48 13.67 5.33
N ILE A 284 25.49 13.23 6.55
CA ILE A 284 24.38 13.36 7.50
C ILE A 284 24.82 14.32 8.61
N PHE A 285 23.95 15.27 8.92
CA PHE A 285 24.17 16.27 9.97
C PHE A 285 22.98 16.26 10.94
N PRO A 286 23.21 16.52 12.22
CA PRO A 286 22.13 16.81 13.13
C PRO A 286 21.42 18.09 12.66
N PRO A 287 20.09 18.23 12.87
CA PRO A 287 19.40 19.47 12.60
C PRO A 287 20.00 20.61 13.42
N PRO A 288 20.15 21.82 12.85
CA PRO A 288 20.75 22.97 13.57
C PRO A 288 19.82 23.59 14.61
N ILE A 289 18.60 23.07 14.73
CA ILE A 289 17.60 23.39 15.75
C ILE A 289 17.03 22.09 16.33
N ALA A 290 16.51 22.15 17.54
CA ALA A 290 15.78 21.02 18.11
C ALA A 290 14.48 20.77 17.33
N LEU A 291 14.41 19.65 16.64
CA LEU A 291 13.21 19.17 15.98
C LEU A 291 12.57 18.03 16.78
N PRO A 292 11.25 17.96 16.86
CA PRO A 292 10.57 16.83 17.50
C PRO A 292 10.76 15.57 16.65
N ASN A 293 10.73 14.45 17.33
CA ASN A 293 10.65 13.14 16.66
C ASN A 293 9.31 13.00 15.95
N VAL A 294 9.30 12.18 14.94
CA VAL A 294 8.10 11.92 14.12
C VAL A 294 7.59 10.51 14.42
N GLY A 295 6.39 10.41 14.99
CA GLY A 295 5.76 9.11 15.24
C GLY A 295 5.51 8.35 13.95
N VAL A 296 5.84 7.06 13.94
CA VAL A 296 5.52 6.12 12.86
C VAL A 296 4.44 5.18 13.33
N TYR A 297 3.39 5.03 12.54
CA TYR A 297 2.18 4.30 12.89
C TYR A 297 1.88 3.21 11.88
N LEU A 298 1.52 2.04 12.37
CA LEU A 298 0.81 1.01 11.62
C LEU A 298 -0.69 1.28 11.76
N SER A 299 -1.41 1.39 10.66
CA SER A 299 -2.85 1.66 10.68
C SER A 299 -3.61 0.71 9.75
N TRP A 300 -4.85 0.37 10.14
CA TRP A 300 -5.72 -0.52 9.38
C TRP A 300 -7.20 -0.19 9.63
N HIS A 301 -8.09 -0.71 8.80
CA HIS A 301 -9.52 -0.61 9.05
C HIS A 301 -9.98 -1.67 10.07
N ARG A 302 -10.84 -1.30 11.03
CA ARG A 302 -11.29 -2.18 12.14
C ARG A 302 -12.03 -3.43 11.67
N SER A 303 -12.61 -3.46 10.46
CA SER A 303 -13.20 -4.67 9.90
C SER A 303 -12.20 -5.83 9.79
N ARG A 304 -10.89 -5.53 9.75
CA ARG A 304 -9.80 -6.52 9.70
C ARG A 304 -9.27 -6.92 11.08
N GLU A 305 -9.83 -6.36 12.16
CA GLU A 305 -9.31 -6.55 13.52
C GLU A 305 -9.18 -8.03 13.90
N ASN A 306 -10.21 -8.82 13.58
CA ASN A 306 -10.32 -10.22 13.93
C ASN A 306 -9.88 -11.19 12.81
N ASP A 307 -9.43 -10.69 11.66
CA ASP A 307 -8.89 -11.51 10.58
C ASP A 307 -7.52 -12.09 11.00
N PRO A 308 -7.39 -13.45 11.13
CA PRO A 308 -6.15 -14.07 11.61
C PRO A 308 -4.95 -13.79 10.69
N GLY A 309 -5.16 -13.76 9.36
CA GLY A 309 -4.10 -13.43 8.42
C GLY A 309 -3.65 -11.98 8.53
N HIS A 310 -4.60 -11.08 8.74
CA HIS A 310 -4.28 -9.67 8.97
C HIS A 310 -3.59 -9.44 10.33
N ARG A 311 -3.94 -10.24 11.35
CA ARG A 311 -3.22 -10.23 12.64
C ARG A 311 -1.76 -10.64 12.45
N TRP A 312 -1.52 -11.73 11.72
CA TRP A 312 -0.18 -12.18 11.38
C TRP A 312 0.62 -11.08 10.66
N LEU A 313 0.00 -10.38 9.69
CA LEU A 313 0.63 -9.25 9.00
C LEU A 313 1.06 -8.15 9.99
N ARG A 314 0.14 -7.74 10.88
CA ARG A 314 0.43 -6.70 11.90
C ARG A 314 1.56 -7.11 12.84
N GLU A 315 1.53 -8.33 13.35
CA GLU A 315 2.56 -8.88 14.24
C GLU A 315 3.93 -8.89 13.55
N GLY A 316 3.96 -9.26 12.27
CA GLY A 316 5.18 -9.23 11.46
C GLY A 316 5.74 -7.82 11.30
N ILE A 317 4.90 -6.86 10.94
CA ILE A 317 5.32 -5.46 10.83
C ILE A 317 5.84 -4.96 12.18
N VAL A 318 5.09 -5.16 13.27
CA VAL A 318 5.50 -4.75 14.60
C VAL A 318 6.85 -5.37 15.00
N SER A 319 7.05 -6.67 14.74
CA SER A 319 8.30 -7.36 15.09
C SER A 319 9.51 -6.80 14.33
N VAL A 320 9.34 -6.47 13.07
CA VAL A 320 10.41 -5.87 12.25
C VAL A 320 10.77 -4.48 12.75
N PHE A 321 9.76 -3.64 13.03
CA PHE A 321 10.00 -2.31 13.56
C PHE A 321 10.58 -2.32 14.98
N ALA A 322 10.20 -3.29 15.82
CA ALA A 322 10.80 -3.46 17.15
C ALA A 322 12.30 -3.78 17.09
N ARG A 323 12.74 -4.60 16.12
CA ARG A 323 14.16 -4.89 15.89
C ARG A 323 14.93 -3.71 15.28
N ALA A 324 14.24 -2.88 14.52
CA ALA A 324 14.82 -1.69 13.91
C ALA A 324 14.91 -0.49 14.89
N ARG A 325 14.21 -0.51 16.04
CA ARG A 325 14.22 0.58 17.04
C ARG A 325 15.61 1.12 17.38
N PRO A 326 16.64 0.29 17.65
CA PRO A 326 17.97 0.81 17.96
C PRO A 326 18.63 1.55 16.79
N ARG A 327 18.23 1.27 15.55
CA ARG A 327 18.74 1.92 14.33
C ARG A 327 17.89 3.12 13.90
N LEU A 328 16.65 3.24 14.41
CA LEU A 328 15.68 4.24 13.99
C LEU A 328 15.53 5.37 15.02
N ALA A 329 15.89 5.13 16.27
CA ALA A 329 15.75 6.06 17.40
C ALA A 329 17.12 6.51 17.97
N ALA A 330 18.23 6.20 17.32
CA ALA A 330 19.58 6.65 17.65
C ALA A 330 19.99 7.81 16.75
#